data_5fee27d301ae7237a84b612ece3a3202
#
_entry.id   5fee27d301ae7237a84b612ece3a3202
#
_cell.length_a   1.000
_cell.length_b   1.000
_cell.length_c   1.000
_cell.angle_alpha   90.00
_cell.angle_beta   90.00
_cell.angle_gamma   90.00
#
_symmetry.space_group_name_H-M   'P 1'
#
loop_
_entity.id
_entity.type
_entity.pdbx_description
1 polymer ?
#
loop_
_entity_poly.entity_id
_entity_poly.type
_entity_poly.pdbx_seq_one_letter_code
_entity_poly.pdbx_strand_id
1 'polypeptide(L)'
;NFRVCSGHFGLTRYTSFATVRAITASKEKKRATVAFSNAALTRPAPSALSSAIEALAARFGNSLITSQAVREQHAHTTTWLPMQPPDAVVMAQSTADVQDVVRICAKHGVPVIPFGTGTSLEGQVNAPAGGVCIDLREMNRILEVHGDDLDCVIEPGVTRKALNEHLRDQGLFFPIDPGADASIGGMASTRASGTNAVRYGTMKDNILALKVVRADGEIITTGTRAKKSSAGYDLTHLFIGAEGTLGIITEITLKLRGIPQSIAAGACSFATVKGACDATILAIQTGIPVARIELLNAAQVRACNAYSKLTLPETPLLLLEFHGTEADVAEQSAMFGEIARECGGGGFEWATRPEDRTRLWQARHDAYWAVRGLRPGAQAVATDVCVPISRLADCVVETEKDLESVGLLSPIV
;
A
#
# COMPACT_ATOMS: atom_id res chain seq x y z
N ASN A 1 -42.12 -7.46 15.14
CA ASN A 1 -42.57 -7.67 13.74
C ASN A 1 -41.62 -6.99 12.76
N PHE A 2 -40.49 -7.61 12.48
CA PHE A 2 -39.64 -7.24 11.36
C PHE A 2 -39.86 -8.29 10.27
N ARG A 3 -40.49 -7.90 9.18
CA ARG A 3 -40.54 -8.69 7.95
C ARG A 3 -39.19 -8.60 7.25
N VAL A 4 -38.50 -9.71 7.10
CA VAL A 4 -37.33 -9.87 6.24
C VAL A 4 -37.83 -9.92 4.80
N CYS A 5 -37.54 -8.88 4.04
CA CYS A 5 -37.69 -8.92 2.59
C CYS A 5 -36.53 -9.75 2.00
N SER A 6 -36.85 -10.93 1.49
CA SER A 6 -35.97 -11.72 0.64
C SER A 6 -35.84 -11.02 -0.73
N GLY A 7 -34.88 -10.14 -0.89
CA GLY A 7 -34.47 -9.60 -2.18
C GLY A 7 -33.39 -10.47 -2.78
N HIS A 8 -33.62 -11.01 -3.95
CA HIS A 8 -32.63 -11.65 -4.79
C HIS A 8 -31.53 -10.63 -5.10
N PHE A 9 -30.38 -10.74 -4.42
CA PHE A 9 -29.17 -10.07 -4.88
C PHE A 9 -28.64 -10.87 -6.08
N GLY A 10 -28.97 -10.38 -7.27
CA GLY A 10 -28.28 -10.76 -8.48
C GLY A 10 -26.78 -10.45 -8.30
N LEU A 11 -25.97 -11.48 -8.46
CA LEU A 11 -24.52 -11.37 -8.56
C LEU A 11 -24.20 -10.40 -9.72
N THR A 12 -24.05 -9.14 -9.41
CA THR A 12 -23.39 -8.21 -10.32
C THR A 12 -21.94 -8.62 -10.34
N ARG A 13 -21.55 -9.34 -11.38
CA ARG A 13 -20.14 -9.61 -11.68
C ARG A 13 -19.46 -8.26 -11.84
N TYR A 14 -18.70 -7.85 -10.83
CA TYR A 14 -17.74 -6.76 -10.97
C TYR A 14 -16.65 -7.27 -11.90
N THR A 15 -16.82 -7.00 -13.16
CA THR A 15 -15.91 -7.35 -14.23
C THR A 15 -14.81 -6.31 -14.32
N SER A 16 -13.75 -6.48 -13.54
CA SER A 16 -12.43 -5.95 -13.86
C SER A 16 -12.01 -6.40 -15.29
N PHE A 17 -12.45 -7.56 -15.74
CA PHE A 17 -12.27 -8.10 -17.10
C PHE A 17 -12.86 -7.24 -18.23
N ALA A 18 -13.90 -6.46 -17.99
CA ALA A 18 -14.47 -5.60 -19.02
C ALA A 18 -13.51 -4.45 -19.43
N THR A 19 -12.65 -4.01 -18.53
CA THR A 19 -11.70 -2.92 -18.83
C THR A 19 -10.55 -3.41 -19.71
N VAL A 20 -10.06 -4.62 -19.52
CA VAL A 20 -8.99 -5.20 -20.36
C VAL A 20 -9.52 -5.55 -21.74
N ARG A 21 -10.74 -6.12 -21.87
CA ARG A 21 -11.37 -6.38 -23.17
C ARG A 21 -11.67 -5.11 -23.97
N ALA A 22 -12.01 -4.00 -23.30
CA ALA A 22 -12.26 -2.73 -23.99
C ALA A 22 -10.98 -2.13 -24.62
N ILE A 23 -9.80 -2.42 -24.04
CA ILE A 23 -8.51 -1.95 -24.57
C ILE A 23 -8.06 -2.78 -25.79
N THR A 24 -8.44 -4.05 -25.89
CA THR A 24 -7.97 -4.97 -26.94
C THR A 24 -8.92 -5.11 -28.13
N ALA A 25 -10.21 -4.82 -28.00
CA ALA A 25 -11.22 -5.03 -29.04
C ALA A 25 -11.26 -3.97 -30.16
N SER A 26 -10.43 -2.92 -30.07
CA SER A 26 -10.42 -1.83 -31.05
C SER A 26 -9.15 -1.82 -31.90
N LYS A 27 -9.15 -2.58 -33.03
CA LYS A 27 -8.25 -2.30 -34.15
C LYS A 27 -8.66 -1.05 -34.94
N GLU A 28 -9.74 -0.39 -34.58
CA GLU A 28 -10.10 0.93 -35.07
C GLU A 28 -9.84 1.98 -34.01
N LYS A 29 -9.08 3.03 -34.38
CA LYS A 29 -8.69 4.19 -33.59
C LYS A 29 -9.89 4.94 -32.99
N LYS A 30 -10.58 4.37 -32.02
CA LYS A 30 -11.40 5.11 -31.08
C LYS A 30 -10.70 5.01 -29.74
N ARG A 31 -10.09 6.12 -29.31
CA ARG A 31 -9.66 6.31 -27.92
C ARG A 31 -10.84 5.90 -27.05
N ALA A 32 -10.73 4.79 -26.32
CA ALA A 32 -11.64 4.48 -25.25
C ALA A 32 -11.43 5.57 -24.19
N THR A 33 -12.19 6.64 -24.29
CA THR A 33 -12.34 7.59 -23.20
C THR A 33 -13.13 6.83 -22.16
N VAL A 34 -12.48 6.35 -21.11
CA VAL A 34 -13.16 5.97 -19.88
C VAL A 34 -13.85 7.26 -19.43
N ALA A 35 -15.14 7.36 -19.73
CA ALA A 35 -15.95 8.42 -19.18
C ALA A 35 -16.11 8.14 -17.68
N PHE A 36 -15.14 8.58 -16.90
CA PHE A 36 -15.45 8.93 -15.51
C PHE A 36 -16.60 9.92 -15.61
N SER A 37 -17.71 9.63 -14.95
CA SER A 37 -18.79 10.59 -14.77
C SER A 37 -18.16 11.89 -14.28
N ASN A 38 -18.01 12.85 -15.17
CA ASN A 38 -17.62 14.22 -14.87
C ASN A 38 -18.78 14.90 -14.12
N ALA A 39 -19.04 14.48 -12.90
CA ALA A 39 -19.49 15.45 -11.91
C ALA A 39 -18.27 16.38 -11.77
N ALA A 40 -18.33 17.50 -12.48
CA ALA A 40 -17.20 18.32 -12.83
C ALA A 40 -16.35 18.64 -11.58
N LEU A 41 -15.14 18.08 -11.53
CA LEU A 41 -14.09 18.64 -10.69
C LEU A 41 -13.77 20.01 -11.28
N THR A 42 -14.55 21.01 -10.90
CA THR A 42 -14.36 22.38 -11.37
C THR A 42 -13.22 23.00 -10.58
N ARG A 43 -12.24 23.55 -11.29
CA ARG A 43 -11.22 24.36 -10.63
C ARG A 43 -11.86 25.55 -9.91
N PRO A 44 -11.33 25.96 -8.76
CA PRO A 44 -11.75 27.19 -8.09
C PRO A 44 -11.67 28.39 -9.02
N ALA A 45 -12.53 29.38 -8.81
CA ALA A 45 -12.41 30.65 -9.51
C ALA A 45 -11.00 31.25 -9.26
N PRO A 46 -10.36 31.86 -10.28
CA PRO A 46 -9.01 32.43 -10.10
C PRO A 46 -8.89 33.42 -8.94
N SER A 47 -9.93 34.22 -8.69
CA SER A 47 -9.98 35.15 -7.55
C SER A 47 -10.01 34.43 -6.20
N ALA A 48 -10.76 33.33 -6.08
CA ALA A 48 -10.82 32.54 -4.85
C ALA A 48 -9.46 31.87 -4.56
N LEU A 49 -8.82 31.33 -5.60
CA LEU A 49 -7.49 30.75 -5.49
C LEU A 49 -6.44 31.80 -5.09
N SER A 50 -6.43 33.00 -5.73
CA SER A 50 -5.51 34.09 -5.37
C SER A 50 -5.69 34.52 -3.92
N SER A 51 -6.95 34.70 -3.47
CA SER A 51 -7.22 35.07 -2.07
C SER A 51 -6.78 34.01 -1.07
N ALA A 52 -6.93 32.72 -1.41
CA ALA A 52 -6.43 31.63 -0.57
C ALA A 52 -4.90 31.64 -0.50
N ILE A 53 -4.21 31.81 -1.62
CA ILE A 53 -2.74 31.85 -1.69
C ILE A 53 -2.21 33.07 -0.90
N GLU A 54 -2.83 34.23 -1.01
CA GLU A 54 -2.45 35.44 -0.24
C GLU A 54 -2.61 35.21 1.27
N ALA A 55 -3.73 34.61 1.71
CA ALA A 55 -3.96 34.27 3.11
C ALA A 55 -2.94 33.23 3.63
N LEU A 56 -2.63 32.23 2.81
CA LEU A 56 -1.60 31.23 3.12
C LEU A 56 -0.20 31.87 3.18
N ALA A 57 0.12 32.77 2.26
CA ALA A 57 1.41 33.49 2.26
C ALA A 57 1.57 34.34 3.53
N ALA A 58 0.52 35.03 3.97
CA ALA A 58 0.53 35.78 5.22
C ALA A 58 0.73 34.91 6.46
N ARG A 59 0.23 33.66 6.45
CA ARG A 59 0.34 32.73 7.59
C ARG A 59 1.64 31.93 7.57
N PHE A 60 2.09 31.46 6.43
CA PHE A 60 3.16 30.47 6.28
C PHE A 60 4.47 31.03 5.74
N GLY A 61 4.47 32.23 5.15
CA GLY A 61 5.69 32.86 4.63
C GLY A 61 6.46 31.93 3.69
N ASN A 62 7.70 31.61 4.05
CA ASN A 62 8.59 30.75 3.26
C ASN A 62 8.17 29.27 3.20
N SER A 63 7.29 28.83 4.09
CA SER A 63 6.75 27.46 4.04
C SER A 63 5.65 27.28 3.00
N LEU A 64 5.14 28.37 2.38
CA LEU A 64 4.32 28.32 1.19
C LEU A 64 5.18 28.43 -0.06
N ILE A 65 5.09 27.46 -0.95
CA ILE A 65 5.90 27.37 -2.17
C ILE A 65 4.99 27.33 -3.39
N THR A 66 5.21 28.27 -4.33
CA THR A 66 4.44 28.39 -5.58
C THR A 66 5.28 28.13 -6.83
N SER A 67 6.58 27.83 -6.66
CA SER A 67 7.47 27.56 -7.78
C SER A 67 7.05 26.32 -8.57
N GLN A 68 7.11 26.37 -9.89
CA GLN A 68 6.68 25.31 -10.79
C GLN A 68 7.40 24.00 -10.48
N ALA A 69 8.72 24.02 -10.28
CA ALA A 69 9.51 22.82 -10.02
C ALA A 69 9.04 22.04 -8.79
N VAL A 70 8.73 22.75 -7.68
CA VAL A 70 8.25 22.10 -6.46
C VAL A 70 6.82 21.58 -6.64
N ARG A 71 5.95 22.31 -7.32
CA ARG A 71 4.60 21.89 -7.63
C ARG A 71 4.57 20.61 -8.48
N GLU A 72 5.42 20.55 -9.51
CA GLU A 72 5.59 19.37 -10.36
C GLU A 72 6.15 18.18 -9.57
N GLN A 73 7.10 18.41 -8.67
CA GLN A 73 7.63 17.36 -7.79
C GLN A 73 6.53 16.73 -6.92
N HIS A 74 5.55 17.52 -6.47
CA HIS A 74 4.43 17.05 -5.64
C HIS A 74 3.29 16.42 -6.45
N ALA A 75 3.38 16.40 -7.77
CA ALA A 75 2.47 15.68 -8.66
C ALA A 75 3.18 14.51 -9.38
N HIS A 76 4.50 14.37 -9.18
CA HIS A 76 5.26 13.28 -9.78
C HIS A 76 4.91 11.97 -9.04
N THR A 77 4.44 10.99 -9.81
CA THR A 77 4.00 9.68 -9.31
C THR A 77 4.37 8.61 -10.33
N THR A 78 4.41 7.37 -9.88
CA THR A 78 4.68 6.20 -10.73
C THR A 78 3.45 5.70 -11.50
N THR A 79 2.29 6.34 -11.34
CA THR A 79 1.08 6.01 -12.09
C THR A 79 1.22 6.29 -13.60
N TRP A 80 0.38 5.65 -14.40
CA TRP A 80 0.23 5.92 -15.83
C TRP A 80 -0.56 7.21 -16.13
N LEU A 81 -1.23 7.78 -15.13
CA LEU A 81 -1.99 9.01 -15.26
C LEU A 81 -1.06 10.22 -15.55
N PRO A 82 -1.52 11.20 -16.35
CA PRO A 82 -0.76 12.41 -16.57
C PRO A 82 -0.55 13.17 -15.25
N MET A 83 0.62 13.77 -15.11
CA MET A 83 0.97 14.61 -13.98
C MET A 83 0.06 15.86 -13.93
N GLN A 84 -0.55 16.12 -12.77
CA GLN A 84 -1.44 17.26 -12.52
C GLN A 84 -0.98 17.99 -11.26
N PRO A 85 -0.09 19.01 -11.38
CA PRO A 85 0.49 19.69 -10.22
C PRO A 85 -0.55 20.56 -9.48
N PRO A 86 -0.41 20.67 -8.14
CA PRO A 86 -1.20 21.61 -7.34
C PRO A 86 -0.83 23.07 -7.69
N ASP A 87 -1.64 24.02 -7.26
CA ASP A 87 -1.39 25.46 -7.47
C ASP A 87 -0.36 26.02 -6.48
N ALA A 88 -0.27 25.42 -5.28
CA ALA A 88 0.74 25.75 -4.27
C ALA A 88 1.02 24.53 -3.38
N VAL A 89 2.14 24.56 -2.65
CA VAL A 89 2.53 23.55 -1.66
C VAL A 89 2.81 24.26 -0.34
N VAL A 90 2.25 23.75 0.76
CA VAL A 90 2.56 24.19 2.12
C VAL A 90 3.33 23.08 2.82
N MET A 91 4.51 23.39 3.35
CA MET A 91 5.30 22.50 4.19
C MET A 91 4.78 22.61 5.64
N ALA A 92 3.96 21.66 6.07
CA ALA A 92 3.38 21.67 7.41
C ALA A 92 4.32 21.02 8.43
N GLN A 93 4.43 21.64 9.62
CA GLN A 93 5.30 21.18 10.72
C GLN A 93 4.49 20.77 11.95
N SER A 94 3.17 21.00 11.94
CA SER A 94 2.31 20.72 13.09
C SER A 94 0.87 20.48 12.69
N THR A 95 0.09 19.82 13.56
CA THR A 95 -1.35 19.69 13.41
C THR A 95 -2.05 21.05 13.27
N ALA A 96 -1.54 22.09 13.94
CA ALA A 96 -2.09 23.45 13.84
C ALA A 96 -1.88 24.03 12.43
N ASP A 97 -0.73 23.80 11.82
CA ASP A 97 -0.48 24.24 10.44
C ASP A 97 -1.45 23.57 9.46
N VAL A 98 -1.66 22.26 9.58
CA VAL A 98 -2.64 21.52 8.78
C VAL A 98 -4.04 22.10 8.98
N GLN A 99 -4.43 22.40 10.22
CA GLN A 99 -5.72 23.01 10.55
C GLN A 99 -5.89 24.37 9.87
N ASP A 100 -4.87 25.22 9.95
CA ASP A 100 -4.91 26.56 9.34
C ASP A 100 -5.03 26.48 7.81
N VAL A 101 -4.26 25.59 7.14
CA VAL A 101 -4.40 25.39 5.69
C VAL A 101 -5.79 24.93 5.34
N VAL A 102 -6.33 23.92 6.04
CA VAL A 102 -7.68 23.41 5.76
C VAL A 102 -8.73 24.50 5.93
N ARG A 103 -8.69 25.29 7.02
CA ARG A 103 -9.64 26.40 7.26
C ARG A 103 -9.56 27.49 6.19
N ILE A 104 -8.35 27.90 5.82
CA ILE A 104 -8.15 28.89 4.77
C ILE A 104 -8.68 28.37 3.44
N CYS A 105 -8.32 27.16 3.04
CA CYS A 105 -8.76 26.56 1.78
C CYS A 105 -10.30 26.34 1.77
N ALA A 106 -10.88 25.85 2.84
CA ALA A 106 -12.33 25.67 2.97
C ALA A 106 -13.10 26.99 2.83
N LYS A 107 -12.60 28.07 3.45
CA LYS A 107 -13.20 29.42 3.35
C LYS A 107 -13.28 29.93 1.91
N HIS A 108 -12.31 29.56 1.08
CA HIS A 108 -12.23 30.01 -0.32
C HIS A 108 -12.70 28.94 -1.32
N GLY A 109 -13.15 27.77 -0.88
CA GLY A 109 -13.55 26.67 -1.76
C GLY A 109 -12.40 26.09 -2.60
N VAL A 110 -11.17 26.11 -2.06
CA VAL A 110 -9.98 25.59 -2.71
C VAL A 110 -9.70 24.15 -2.26
N PRO A 111 -9.52 23.19 -3.18
CA PRO A 111 -9.20 21.81 -2.84
C PRO A 111 -7.86 21.68 -2.09
N VAL A 112 -7.77 20.65 -1.23
CA VAL A 112 -6.55 20.31 -0.48
C VAL A 112 -6.13 18.90 -0.84
N ILE A 113 -4.82 18.70 -1.07
CA ILE A 113 -4.21 17.41 -1.40
C ILE A 113 -3.15 17.11 -0.33
N PRO A 114 -3.36 16.14 0.58
CA PRO A 114 -2.31 15.73 1.51
C PRO A 114 -1.22 14.94 0.79
N PHE A 115 0.03 15.18 1.17
CA PHE A 115 1.19 14.56 0.56
C PHE A 115 2.13 13.99 1.64
N GLY A 116 2.57 12.76 1.44
CA GLY A 116 3.64 12.12 2.21
C GLY A 116 4.88 11.92 1.33
N THR A 117 5.25 10.66 1.08
CA THR A 117 6.40 10.32 0.20
C THR A 117 6.05 10.22 -1.29
N GLY A 118 4.78 10.33 -1.67
CA GLY A 118 4.33 10.27 -3.06
C GLY A 118 4.53 8.92 -3.75
N THR A 119 4.61 7.84 -2.97
CA THR A 119 4.95 6.49 -3.48
C THR A 119 3.73 5.65 -3.91
N SER A 120 2.51 6.15 -3.74
CA SER A 120 1.32 5.44 -4.19
C SER A 120 1.21 5.38 -5.73
N LEU A 121 0.58 4.30 -6.24
CA LEU A 121 0.62 3.92 -7.65
C LEU A 121 -0.59 4.40 -8.47
N GLU A 122 -1.61 4.98 -7.84
CA GLU A 122 -2.92 5.23 -8.45
C GLU A 122 -3.25 6.73 -8.64
N GLY A 123 -2.25 7.60 -8.46
CA GLY A 123 -2.38 9.02 -8.74
C GLY A 123 -2.99 9.87 -7.63
N GLN A 124 -3.01 9.39 -6.38
CA GLN A 124 -3.60 10.07 -5.23
C GLN A 124 -3.05 11.48 -4.99
N VAL A 125 -1.82 11.75 -5.40
CA VAL A 125 -1.17 13.07 -5.23
C VAL A 125 -1.47 14.04 -6.36
N ASN A 126 -2.17 13.62 -7.41
CA ASN A 126 -2.57 14.50 -8.51
C ASN A 126 -3.64 15.51 -8.05
N ALA A 127 -3.59 16.71 -8.62
CA ALA A 127 -4.52 17.80 -8.36
C ALA A 127 -5.37 18.15 -9.60
N PRO A 128 -6.32 17.27 -10.02
CA PRO A 128 -7.09 17.47 -11.25
C PRO A 128 -7.93 18.74 -11.25
N ALA A 129 -8.34 19.22 -10.09
CA ALA A 129 -9.03 20.48 -9.90
C ALA A 129 -8.10 21.63 -9.44
N GLY A 130 -6.78 21.45 -9.49
CA GLY A 130 -5.83 22.35 -8.83
C GLY A 130 -5.93 22.24 -7.31
N GLY A 131 -5.58 23.31 -6.61
CA GLY A 131 -5.67 23.38 -5.16
C GLY A 131 -4.31 23.42 -4.46
N VAL A 132 -4.32 23.25 -3.14
CA VAL A 132 -3.14 23.36 -2.28
C VAL A 132 -2.71 22.01 -1.80
N CYS A 133 -1.45 21.64 -2.06
CA CYS A 133 -0.83 20.46 -1.48
C CYS A 133 -0.34 20.78 -0.06
N ILE A 134 -0.63 19.90 0.90
CA ILE A 134 -0.06 19.94 2.25
C ILE A 134 0.99 18.83 2.34
N ASP A 135 2.24 19.22 2.35
CA ASP A 135 3.35 18.29 2.56
C ASP A 135 3.56 18.03 4.06
N LEU A 136 3.40 16.78 4.46
CA LEU A 136 3.49 16.32 5.85
C LEU A 136 4.85 15.69 6.20
N ARG A 137 5.82 15.70 5.28
CA ARG A 137 7.12 15.03 5.49
C ARG A 137 7.94 15.62 6.64
N GLU A 138 7.76 16.91 6.94
CA GLU A 138 8.43 17.55 8.08
C GLU A 138 7.78 17.23 9.44
N MET A 139 6.58 16.68 9.44
CA MET A 139 5.94 16.11 10.64
C MET A 139 6.43 14.66 10.83
N ASN A 140 7.69 14.48 11.23
CA ASN A 140 8.39 13.19 11.24
C ASN A 140 8.95 12.79 12.60
N ARG A 141 8.39 13.32 13.68
CA ARG A 141 8.80 12.97 15.04
C ARG A 141 8.15 11.67 15.50
N ILE A 142 8.94 10.85 16.19
CA ILE A 142 8.44 9.77 17.04
C ILE A 142 8.15 10.42 18.39
N LEU A 143 6.86 10.55 18.75
CA LEU A 143 6.42 11.34 19.90
C LEU A 143 6.58 10.55 21.21
N GLU A 144 6.14 9.29 21.21
CA GLU A 144 6.17 8.43 22.39
C GLU A 144 6.41 6.97 21.95
N VAL A 145 7.16 6.22 22.77
CA VAL A 145 7.31 4.76 22.62
C VAL A 145 7.01 4.10 23.96
N HIS A 146 6.01 3.23 23.98
CA HIS A 146 5.57 2.50 25.17
C HIS A 146 5.90 1.01 24.97
N GLY A 147 7.15 0.65 25.26
CA GLY A 147 7.66 -0.71 25.04
C GLY A 147 6.87 -1.78 25.80
N ASP A 148 6.47 -1.51 27.04
CA ASP A 148 5.70 -2.44 27.89
C ASP A 148 4.27 -2.66 27.35
N ASP A 149 3.70 -1.66 26.69
CA ASP A 149 2.35 -1.74 26.09
C ASP A 149 2.38 -2.22 24.63
N LEU A 150 3.56 -2.29 24.02
CA LEU A 150 3.77 -2.60 22.61
C LEU A 150 3.01 -1.62 21.68
N ASP A 151 3.15 -0.34 21.94
CA ASP A 151 2.61 0.73 21.09
C ASP A 151 3.56 1.93 21.02
N CYS A 152 3.32 2.77 20.02
CA CYS A 152 3.99 4.07 19.92
C CYS A 152 3.07 5.10 19.29
N VAL A 153 3.38 6.39 19.53
CA VAL A 153 2.71 7.54 18.94
C VAL A 153 3.71 8.28 18.05
N ILE A 154 3.32 8.50 16.80
CA ILE A 154 4.17 9.13 15.80
C ILE A 154 3.43 10.19 14.98
N GLU A 155 4.18 11.08 14.35
CA GLU A 155 3.69 11.98 13.31
C GLU A 155 3.64 11.29 11.95
N PRO A 156 2.79 11.77 11.00
CA PRO A 156 2.47 11.07 9.75
C PRO A 156 3.64 10.98 8.77
N GLY A 157 4.63 11.86 8.85
CA GLY A 157 5.82 11.90 7.99
C GLY A 157 6.88 10.87 8.37
N VAL A 158 6.79 10.24 9.54
CA VAL A 158 7.71 9.16 9.93
C VAL A 158 7.64 8.04 8.91
N THR A 159 8.80 7.60 8.37
CA THR A 159 8.83 6.43 7.49
C THR A 159 8.94 5.13 8.28
N ARG A 160 8.45 4.03 7.69
CA ARG A 160 8.56 2.70 8.30
C ARG A 160 10.00 2.35 8.64
N LYS A 161 10.94 2.68 7.75
CA LYS A 161 12.35 2.39 7.95
C LYS A 161 12.92 3.17 9.15
N ALA A 162 12.68 4.47 9.20
CA ALA A 162 13.11 5.32 10.32
C ALA A 162 12.53 4.85 11.66
N LEU A 163 11.24 4.46 11.68
CA LEU A 163 10.62 3.91 12.88
C LEU A 163 11.29 2.61 13.33
N ASN A 164 11.51 1.66 12.42
CA ASN A 164 12.12 0.38 12.76
C ASN A 164 13.60 0.50 13.16
N GLU A 165 14.33 1.46 12.62
CA GLU A 165 15.68 1.79 13.06
C GLU A 165 15.68 2.30 14.51
N HIS A 166 14.72 3.16 14.87
CA HIS A 166 14.56 3.70 16.21
C HIS A 166 14.14 2.62 17.24
N LEU A 167 13.28 1.68 16.84
CA LEU A 167 12.73 0.64 17.72
C LEU A 167 13.67 -0.56 17.94
N ARG A 168 14.63 -0.77 17.04
CA ARG A 168 15.46 -1.97 16.98
C ARG A 168 16.16 -2.29 18.29
N ASP A 169 16.76 -1.31 18.92
CA ASP A 169 17.55 -1.50 20.14
C ASP A 169 16.67 -1.78 21.38
N GLN A 170 15.35 -1.60 21.25
CA GLN A 170 14.34 -1.99 22.23
C GLN A 170 13.77 -3.39 21.97
N GLY A 171 14.26 -4.09 20.95
CA GLY A 171 13.74 -5.40 20.54
C GLY A 171 12.34 -5.35 19.91
N LEU A 172 11.93 -4.19 19.39
CA LEU A 172 10.60 -3.94 18.84
C LEU A 172 10.67 -3.62 17.34
N PHE A 173 9.57 -3.84 16.64
CA PHE A 173 9.40 -3.42 15.25
C PHE A 173 7.94 -3.17 14.88
N PHE A 174 7.74 -2.35 13.85
CA PHE A 174 6.47 -2.15 13.18
C PHE A 174 6.42 -3.06 11.93
N PRO A 175 5.42 -3.97 11.81
CA PRO A 175 5.50 -5.08 10.86
C PRO A 175 5.08 -4.76 9.43
N ILE A 176 4.34 -3.67 9.17
CA ILE A 176 3.77 -3.41 7.84
C ILE A 176 4.86 -2.90 6.89
N ASP A 177 5.07 -3.62 5.78
CA ASP A 177 6.23 -3.46 4.90
C ASP A 177 5.86 -3.36 3.42
N PRO A 178 5.19 -2.28 2.98
CA PRO A 178 4.99 -2.05 1.56
C PRO A 178 6.34 -1.98 0.82
N GLY A 179 6.34 -2.20 -0.49
CA GLY A 179 7.56 -2.22 -1.30
C GLY A 179 8.38 -0.92 -1.26
N ALA A 180 7.74 0.22 -1.05
CA ALA A 180 8.40 1.51 -0.91
C ALA A 180 8.69 1.85 0.56
N ASP A 181 9.73 2.67 0.83
CA ASP A 181 9.90 3.32 2.13
C ASP A 181 8.94 4.50 2.25
N ALA A 182 7.69 4.17 2.55
CA ALA A 182 6.59 5.14 2.60
C ALA A 182 6.47 5.77 3.98
N SER A 183 5.92 7.00 4.01
CA SER A 183 5.49 7.65 5.26
C SER A 183 4.29 6.91 5.85
N ILE A 184 4.28 6.70 7.16
CA ILE A 184 3.24 5.91 7.84
C ILE A 184 1.88 6.60 7.75
N GLY A 185 1.82 7.93 7.68
CA GLY A 185 0.58 8.65 7.39
C GLY A 185 0.01 8.33 6.01
N GLY A 186 0.87 8.24 4.98
CA GLY A 186 0.49 7.79 3.65
C GLY A 186 0.03 6.33 3.65
N MET A 187 0.76 5.46 4.35
CA MET A 187 0.38 4.04 4.52
C MET A 187 -0.99 3.89 5.19
N ALA A 188 -1.28 4.68 6.23
CA ALA A 188 -2.59 4.71 6.88
C ALA A 188 -3.68 5.18 5.92
N SER A 189 -3.43 6.26 5.18
CA SER A 189 -4.38 6.86 4.24
C SER A 189 -4.74 5.93 3.09
N THR A 190 -3.79 5.14 2.57
CA THR A 190 -4.03 4.16 1.49
C THR A 190 -4.38 2.76 1.99
N ARG A 191 -4.46 2.57 3.32
CA ARG A 191 -4.69 1.25 3.94
C ARG A 191 -3.66 0.22 3.46
N ALA A 192 -2.41 0.63 3.43
CA ALA A 192 -1.33 -0.17 2.88
C ALA A 192 -1.24 -1.56 3.52
N SER A 193 -0.80 -2.50 2.71
CA SER A 193 -0.44 -3.86 3.06
C SER A 193 1.08 -4.03 2.89
N GLY A 194 1.55 -5.26 2.92
CA GLY A 194 2.94 -5.62 2.68
C GLY A 194 3.11 -7.12 2.75
N THR A 195 4.33 -7.60 2.52
CA THR A 195 4.62 -9.04 2.51
C THR A 195 4.37 -9.71 3.88
N ASN A 196 4.48 -8.95 4.96
CA ASN A 196 4.20 -9.41 6.32
C ASN A 196 2.70 -9.49 6.67
N ALA A 197 1.80 -9.04 5.77
CA ALA A 197 0.37 -8.91 6.09
C ALA A 197 -0.32 -10.24 6.40
N VAL A 198 0.14 -11.34 5.83
CA VAL A 198 -0.42 -12.68 6.08
C VAL A 198 -0.33 -13.06 7.57
N ARG A 199 0.71 -12.62 8.28
CA ARG A 199 0.89 -12.88 9.71
C ARG A 199 0.43 -11.75 10.60
N TYR A 200 0.76 -10.53 10.23
CA TYR A 200 0.62 -9.37 11.13
C TYR A 200 -0.57 -8.48 10.77
N GLY A 201 -1.30 -8.78 9.71
CA GLY A 201 -2.38 -7.95 9.21
C GLY A 201 -1.88 -6.75 8.39
N THR A 202 -2.77 -5.86 8.04
CA THR A 202 -2.51 -4.63 7.27
C THR A 202 -2.39 -3.42 8.18
N MET A 203 -2.28 -2.21 7.61
CA MET A 203 -2.36 -0.95 8.38
C MET A 203 -3.62 -0.88 9.23
N LYS A 204 -4.77 -1.39 8.73
CA LYS A 204 -6.02 -1.44 9.48
C LYS A 204 -5.88 -2.15 10.81
N ASP A 205 -5.15 -3.26 10.84
CA ASP A 205 -5.03 -4.13 12.02
C ASP A 205 -4.00 -3.60 13.03
N ASN A 206 -3.13 -2.67 12.60
CA ASN A 206 -1.96 -2.20 13.34
C ASN A 206 -2.03 -0.74 13.78
N ILE A 207 -3.17 -0.06 13.59
CA ILE A 207 -3.43 1.28 14.10
C ILE A 207 -4.45 1.20 15.25
N LEU A 208 -4.16 1.87 16.37
CA LEU A 208 -5.02 1.97 17.55
C LEU A 208 -5.85 3.24 17.55
N ALA A 209 -5.24 4.36 17.19
CA ALA A 209 -5.88 5.67 17.19
C ALA A 209 -5.26 6.60 16.16
N LEU A 210 -6.04 7.60 15.76
CA LEU A 210 -5.61 8.67 14.85
C LEU A 210 -6.00 10.03 15.42
N LYS A 211 -5.16 11.04 15.22
CA LYS A 211 -5.54 12.44 15.30
C LYS A 211 -5.70 12.96 13.87
N VAL A 212 -6.85 13.56 13.58
CA VAL A 212 -7.25 13.93 12.22
C VAL A 212 -7.77 15.36 12.21
N VAL A 213 -7.37 16.13 11.21
CA VAL A 213 -7.97 17.41 10.86
C VAL A 213 -9.05 17.17 9.82
N ARG A 214 -10.31 17.43 10.15
CA ARG A 214 -11.48 17.27 9.27
C ARG A 214 -11.57 18.41 8.25
N ALA A 215 -12.43 18.25 7.24
CA ALA A 215 -12.64 19.25 6.20
C ALA A 215 -13.14 20.62 6.70
N ASP A 216 -13.78 20.68 7.87
CA ASP A 216 -14.20 21.91 8.56
C ASP A 216 -13.08 22.53 9.41
N GLY A 217 -11.91 21.91 9.46
CA GLY A 217 -10.77 22.32 10.27
C GLY A 217 -10.91 21.94 11.76
N GLU A 218 -11.85 21.08 12.13
CA GLU A 218 -11.89 20.53 13.49
C GLU A 218 -10.89 19.39 13.64
N ILE A 219 -10.26 19.34 14.82
CA ILE A 219 -9.30 18.27 15.19
C ILE A 219 -10.06 17.25 16.02
N ILE A 220 -10.03 15.99 15.60
CA ILE A 220 -10.62 14.89 16.34
C ILE A 220 -9.59 13.80 16.63
N THR A 221 -9.83 13.02 17.69
CA THR A 221 -9.12 11.78 18.00
C THR A 221 -10.10 10.62 17.90
N THR A 222 -9.73 9.56 17.17
CA THR A 222 -10.68 8.49 16.79
C THR A 222 -10.68 7.29 17.73
N GLY A 223 -9.69 7.17 18.61
CA GLY A 223 -9.52 6.01 19.49
C GLY A 223 -8.62 6.33 20.67
N THR A 224 -8.12 5.28 21.31
CA THR A 224 -7.18 5.34 22.43
C THR A 224 -6.06 4.33 22.22
N ARG A 225 -5.06 4.30 23.13
CA ARG A 225 -4.00 3.29 23.14
C ARG A 225 -4.49 1.89 23.52
N ALA A 226 -5.71 1.75 24.05
CA ALA A 226 -6.25 0.46 24.41
C ALA A 226 -6.48 -0.42 23.17
N LYS A 227 -6.01 -1.67 23.24
CA LYS A 227 -6.13 -2.64 22.13
C LYS A 227 -7.57 -3.12 21.87
N LYS A 228 -8.49 -2.85 22.79
CA LYS A 228 -9.88 -3.29 22.73
C LYS A 228 -10.79 -2.16 23.20
N SER A 229 -11.84 -1.90 22.45
CA SER A 229 -12.97 -1.05 22.87
C SER A 229 -14.27 -1.65 22.34
N SER A 230 -15.33 -1.54 23.13
CA SER A 230 -16.71 -1.89 22.74
C SER A 230 -17.60 -0.64 22.67
N ALA A 231 -17.04 0.56 22.83
CA ALA A 231 -17.78 1.81 22.92
C ALA A 231 -17.80 2.56 21.58
N GLY A 232 -19.02 2.89 21.12
CA GLY A 232 -19.23 3.77 19.97
C GLY A 232 -18.89 3.16 18.61
N TYR A 233 -18.85 4.02 17.60
CA TYR A 233 -18.46 3.64 16.26
C TYR A 233 -16.92 3.55 16.13
N ASP A 234 -16.46 2.65 15.27
CA ASP A 234 -15.05 2.51 14.94
C ASP A 234 -14.62 3.55 13.90
N LEU A 235 -14.36 4.75 14.37
CA LEU A 235 -13.91 5.84 13.50
C LEU A 235 -12.46 5.66 13.03
N THR A 236 -11.62 4.97 13.81
CA THR A 236 -10.23 4.71 13.41
C THR A 236 -10.17 3.99 12.07
N HIS A 237 -10.91 2.88 11.94
CA HIS A 237 -10.95 2.12 10.70
C HIS A 237 -11.72 2.82 9.56
N LEU A 238 -12.57 3.80 9.87
CA LEU A 238 -13.23 4.64 8.86
C LEU A 238 -12.21 5.56 8.15
N PHE A 239 -11.27 6.15 8.89
CA PHE A 239 -10.25 7.03 8.33
C PHE A 239 -9.10 6.28 7.65
N ILE A 240 -8.84 5.01 8.04
CA ILE A 240 -7.80 4.18 7.41
C ILE A 240 -8.29 3.75 6.01
N GLY A 241 -7.58 4.18 4.98
CA GLY A 241 -7.97 3.96 3.59
C GLY A 241 -8.90 5.02 3.02
N ALA A 242 -9.09 6.14 3.74
CA ALA A 242 -9.91 7.26 3.26
C ALA A 242 -9.18 8.16 2.25
N GLU A 243 -7.89 7.97 2.03
CA GLU A 243 -7.04 8.70 1.06
C GLU A 243 -7.17 10.23 1.14
N GLY A 244 -7.33 10.77 2.36
CA GLY A 244 -7.50 12.20 2.60
C GLY A 244 -8.92 12.73 2.36
N THR A 245 -9.88 11.93 1.89
CA THR A 245 -11.25 12.37 1.56
C THR A 245 -12.11 12.71 2.78
N LEU A 246 -11.81 12.13 3.95
CA LEU A 246 -12.51 12.39 5.20
C LEU A 246 -11.78 13.35 6.14
N GLY A 247 -10.48 13.54 5.92
CA GLY A 247 -9.63 14.41 6.74
C GLY A 247 -8.15 14.05 6.56
N ILE A 248 -7.29 14.84 7.19
CA ILE A 248 -5.83 14.73 7.11
C ILE A 248 -5.31 14.18 8.43
N ILE A 249 -4.63 13.04 8.37
CA ILE A 249 -4.03 12.38 9.54
C ILE A 249 -2.78 13.15 9.95
N THR A 250 -2.72 13.54 11.23
CA THR A 250 -1.61 14.31 11.79
C THR A 250 -0.88 13.63 12.96
N GLU A 251 -1.45 12.55 13.51
CA GLU A 251 -0.81 11.73 14.54
C GLU A 251 -1.38 10.31 14.48
N ILE A 252 -0.56 9.32 14.75
CA ILE A 252 -0.91 7.91 14.60
C ILE A 252 -0.40 7.14 15.81
N THR A 253 -1.30 6.39 16.46
CA THR A 253 -0.93 5.41 17.49
C THR A 253 -0.87 4.03 16.85
N LEU A 254 0.30 3.40 16.91
CA LEU A 254 0.61 2.13 16.24
C LEU A 254 0.76 1.00 17.24
N LYS A 255 0.37 -0.22 16.82
CA LYS A 255 0.75 -1.47 17.51
C LYS A 255 2.15 -1.89 17.09
N LEU A 256 2.97 -2.24 18.05
CA LEU A 256 4.31 -2.79 17.84
C LEU A 256 4.34 -4.30 18.11
N ARG A 257 5.42 -4.93 17.65
CA ARG A 257 5.70 -6.36 17.85
C ARG A 257 7.12 -6.54 18.36
N GLY A 258 7.35 -7.57 19.15
CA GLY A 258 8.69 -8.03 19.47
C GLY A 258 9.40 -8.58 18.22
N ILE A 259 10.68 -8.29 18.07
CA ILE A 259 11.49 -8.91 17.01
C ILE A 259 11.55 -10.42 17.27
N PRO A 260 11.24 -11.28 16.28
CA PRO A 260 11.26 -12.73 16.47
C PRO A 260 12.68 -13.22 16.77
N GLN A 261 12.79 -14.21 17.64
CA GLN A 261 14.07 -14.80 18.05
C GLN A 261 14.80 -15.47 16.87
N SER A 262 14.02 -16.15 16.01
CA SER A 262 14.52 -16.84 14.84
C SER A 262 13.69 -16.50 13.60
N ILE A 263 14.36 -16.40 12.48
CA ILE A 263 13.76 -16.15 11.18
C ILE A 263 14.41 -17.07 10.15
N ALA A 264 13.60 -17.84 9.44
CA ALA A 264 14.06 -18.57 8.26
C ALA A 264 13.29 -18.09 7.03
N ALA A 265 14.03 -17.82 5.95
CA ALA A 265 13.47 -17.46 4.66
C ALA A 265 13.99 -18.40 3.58
N GLY A 266 13.20 -18.62 2.54
CA GLY A 266 13.60 -19.46 1.43
C GLY A 266 12.71 -19.30 0.22
N ALA A 267 13.15 -19.90 -0.87
CA ALA A 267 12.42 -19.99 -2.12
C ALA A 267 12.05 -21.44 -2.40
N CYS A 268 10.83 -21.69 -2.86
CA CYS A 268 10.35 -22.99 -3.28
C CYS A 268 9.80 -22.90 -4.70
N SER A 269 10.39 -23.64 -5.64
CA SER A 269 9.93 -23.69 -7.04
C SER A 269 8.81 -24.71 -7.21
N PHE A 270 7.93 -24.46 -8.18
CA PHE A 270 6.79 -25.34 -8.50
C PHE A 270 6.74 -25.63 -9.98
N ALA A 271 6.19 -26.81 -10.33
CA ALA A 271 5.96 -27.18 -11.70
C ALA A 271 4.89 -26.31 -12.41
N THR A 272 3.93 -25.82 -11.63
CA THR A 272 2.81 -24.99 -12.12
C THR A 272 2.46 -23.89 -11.15
N VAL A 273 1.91 -22.78 -11.66
CA VAL A 273 1.35 -21.68 -10.84
C VAL A 273 0.22 -22.19 -9.95
N LYS A 274 -0.62 -23.12 -10.48
CA LYS A 274 -1.69 -23.74 -9.70
C LYS A 274 -1.13 -24.46 -8.46
N GLY A 275 -0.07 -25.25 -8.62
CA GLY A 275 0.55 -25.96 -7.49
C GLY A 275 1.07 -25.02 -6.42
N ALA A 276 1.68 -23.89 -6.79
CA ALA A 276 2.12 -22.86 -5.86
C ALA A 276 0.93 -22.23 -5.11
N CYS A 277 -0.15 -21.92 -5.81
CA CYS A 277 -1.38 -21.40 -5.18
C CYS A 277 -2.03 -22.43 -4.25
N ASP A 278 -2.12 -23.70 -4.66
CA ASP A 278 -2.69 -24.77 -3.84
C ASP A 278 -1.88 -24.96 -2.54
N ALA A 279 -0.55 -24.92 -2.62
CA ALA A 279 0.33 -24.98 -1.44
C ALA A 279 0.09 -23.78 -0.49
N THR A 280 -0.11 -22.59 -1.03
CA THR A 280 -0.44 -21.38 -0.26
C THR A 280 -1.80 -21.56 0.45
N ILE A 281 -2.82 -22.03 -0.26
CA ILE A 281 -4.16 -22.28 0.27
C ILE A 281 -4.07 -23.27 1.44
N LEU A 282 -3.42 -24.42 1.24
CA LEU A 282 -3.28 -25.46 2.25
C LEU A 282 -2.49 -24.97 3.47
N ALA A 283 -1.40 -24.22 3.29
CA ALA A 283 -0.62 -23.66 4.40
C ALA A 283 -1.49 -22.77 5.31
N ILE A 284 -2.34 -21.92 4.72
CA ILE A 284 -3.24 -21.05 5.48
C ILE A 284 -4.36 -21.86 6.14
N GLN A 285 -4.96 -22.83 5.44
CA GLN A 285 -6.04 -23.66 5.96
C GLN A 285 -5.59 -24.59 7.09
N THR A 286 -4.36 -25.08 7.06
CA THR A 286 -3.76 -25.88 8.14
C THR A 286 -3.25 -25.05 9.31
N GLY A 287 -3.31 -23.71 9.19
CA GLY A 287 -2.98 -22.80 10.29
C GLY A 287 -1.48 -22.61 10.51
N ILE A 288 -0.63 -22.89 9.51
CA ILE A 288 0.80 -22.56 9.60
C ILE A 288 0.93 -21.03 9.69
N PRO A 289 1.54 -20.49 10.75
CA PRO A 289 1.65 -19.05 10.95
C PRO A 289 2.80 -18.46 10.11
N VAL A 290 2.70 -18.62 8.78
CA VAL A 290 3.69 -18.11 7.83
C VAL A 290 3.83 -16.60 7.99
N ALA A 291 5.05 -16.10 8.10
CA ALA A 291 5.30 -14.67 8.24
C ALA A 291 5.17 -13.93 6.91
N ARG A 292 5.65 -14.54 5.83
CA ARG A 292 5.52 -14.05 4.45
C ARG A 292 5.32 -15.22 3.52
N ILE A 293 4.47 -15.05 2.52
CA ILE A 293 4.28 -16.00 1.43
C ILE A 293 3.90 -15.24 0.17
N GLU A 294 4.79 -15.24 -0.82
CA GLU A 294 4.69 -14.42 -2.02
C GLU A 294 4.87 -15.29 -3.26
N LEU A 295 3.89 -15.25 -4.16
CA LEU A 295 3.93 -15.94 -5.43
C LEU A 295 4.62 -15.07 -6.48
N LEU A 296 5.55 -15.67 -7.23
CA LEU A 296 6.07 -15.09 -8.46
C LEU A 296 5.83 -16.09 -9.59
N ASN A 297 5.16 -15.69 -10.67
CA ASN A 297 5.12 -16.54 -11.86
C ASN A 297 6.45 -16.48 -12.62
N ALA A 298 6.65 -17.36 -13.60
CA ALA A 298 7.90 -17.46 -14.35
C ALA A 298 8.32 -16.12 -15.02
N ALA A 299 7.34 -15.32 -15.49
CA ALA A 299 7.60 -14.01 -16.07
C ALA A 299 8.14 -13.01 -15.04
N GLN A 300 7.58 -13.03 -13.84
CA GLN A 300 8.04 -12.17 -12.73
C GLN A 300 9.42 -12.61 -12.23
N VAL A 301 9.68 -13.91 -12.11
CA VAL A 301 11.02 -14.42 -11.72
C VAL A 301 12.08 -13.95 -12.72
N ARG A 302 11.80 -14.04 -14.02
CA ARG A 302 12.69 -13.55 -15.09
C ARG A 302 12.98 -12.06 -14.95
N ALA A 303 11.96 -11.25 -14.66
CA ALA A 303 12.12 -9.83 -14.42
C ALA A 303 13.02 -9.55 -13.20
N CYS A 304 12.77 -10.25 -12.09
CA CYS A 304 13.56 -10.09 -10.86
C CYS A 304 15.02 -10.54 -11.06
N ASN A 305 15.25 -11.67 -11.76
CA ASN A 305 16.61 -12.13 -12.09
C ASN A 305 17.37 -11.07 -12.88
N ALA A 306 16.76 -10.52 -13.92
CA ALA A 306 17.38 -9.50 -14.77
C ALA A 306 17.72 -8.22 -14.01
N TYR A 307 16.77 -7.73 -13.19
CA TYR A 307 16.89 -6.46 -12.46
C TYR A 307 17.85 -6.57 -11.26
N SER A 308 17.62 -7.57 -10.41
CA SER A 308 18.34 -7.75 -9.13
C SER A 308 19.58 -8.65 -9.25
N LYS A 309 19.90 -9.10 -10.48
CA LYS A 309 21.05 -10.01 -10.77
C LYS A 309 21.00 -11.26 -9.90
N LEU A 310 19.83 -11.89 -9.85
CA LEU A 310 19.62 -13.17 -9.20
C LEU A 310 19.67 -14.30 -10.23
N THR A 311 19.73 -15.53 -9.75
CA THR A 311 19.75 -16.77 -10.55
C THR A 311 18.66 -17.75 -10.08
N LEU A 312 17.49 -17.22 -9.71
CA LEU A 312 16.34 -18.03 -9.30
C LEU A 312 15.85 -18.86 -10.50
N PRO A 313 15.36 -20.10 -10.27
CA PRO A 313 14.76 -20.92 -11.33
C PRO A 313 13.60 -20.16 -11.99
N GLU A 314 13.58 -20.07 -13.32
CA GLU A 314 12.53 -19.36 -14.10
C GLU A 314 11.25 -20.21 -14.19
N THR A 315 10.74 -20.64 -13.07
CA THR A 315 9.49 -21.38 -12.85
C THR A 315 8.63 -20.65 -11.86
N PRO A 316 7.35 -21.00 -11.69
CA PRO A 316 6.54 -20.47 -10.58
C PRO A 316 7.25 -20.70 -9.25
N LEU A 317 7.32 -19.67 -8.44
CA LEU A 317 8.13 -19.64 -7.22
C LEU A 317 7.31 -19.06 -6.06
N LEU A 318 7.43 -19.67 -4.89
CA LEU A 318 7.00 -19.06 -3.62
C LEU A 318 8.23 -18.60 -2.86
N LEU A 319 8.22 -17.34 -2.44
CA LEU A 319 9.13 -16.79 -1.45
C LEU A 319 8.45 -16.87 -0.08
N LEU A 320 9.13 -17.44 0.90
CA LEU A 320 8.57 -17.75 2.22
C LEU A 320 9.45 -17.22 3.33
N GLU A 321 8.81 -16.84 4.43
CA GLU A 321 9.52 -16.51 5.67
C GLU A 321 8.72 -17.03 6.88
N PHE A 322 9.42 -17.63 7.84
CA PHE A 322 8.86 -18.14 9.09
C PHE A 322 9.50 -17.41 10.27
N HIS A 323 8.70 -17.07 11.25
CA HIS A 323 9.11 -16.34 12.46
C HIS A 323 8.73 -17.13 13.71
N GLY A 324 9.58 -17.11 14.73
CA GLY A 324 9.30 -17.73 16.02
C GLY A 324 10.55 -18.00 16.83
N THR A 325 10.52 -19.03 17.67
CA THR A 325 11.71 -19.66 18.22
C THR A 325 12.38 -20.55 17.18
N GLU A 326 13.57 -21.07 17.45
CA GLU A 326 14.22 -22.02 16.53
C GLU A 326 13.36 -23.28 16.29
N ALA A 327 12.69 -23.77 17.33
CA ALA A 327 11.80 -24.93 17.24
C ALA A 327 10.55 -24.63 16.39
N ASP A 328 9.91 -23.47 16.60
CA ASP A 328 8.74 -23.05 15.82
C ASP A 328 9.07 -22.93 14.35
N VAL A 329 10.21 -22.31 14.02
CA VAL A 329 10.64 -22.12 12.63
C VAL A 329 10.97 -23.44 11.95
N ALA A 330 11.61 -24.38 12.65
CA ALA A 330 11.90 -25.70 12.14
C ALA A 330 10.62 -26.49 11.84
N GLU A 331 9.65 -26.48 12.76
CA GLU A 331 8.36 -27.15 12.61
C GLU A 331 7.55 -26.56 11.44
N GLN A 332 7.38 -25.23 11.40
CA GLN A 332 6.67 -24.53 10.32
C GLN A 332 7.28 -24.85 8.95
N SER A 333 8.62 -24.86 8.87
CA SER A 333 9.34 -25.18 7.64
C SER A 333 9.13 -26.62 7.19
N ALA A 334 9.14 -27.57 8.12
CA ALA A 334 8.91 -28.99 7.83
C ALA A 334 7.47 -29.22 7.35
N MET A 335 6.47 -28.68 8.04
CA MET A 335 5.05 -28.79 7.68
C MET A 335 4.80 -28.20 6.28
N PHE A 336 5.32 -27.00 6.02
CA PHE A 336 5.16 -26.40 4.70
C PHE A 336 5.89 -27.21 3.62
N GLY A 337 7.06 -27.80 3.92
CA GLY A 337 7.80 -28.66 3.00
C GLY A 337 7.02 -29.92 2.58
N GLU A 338 6.19 -30.48 3.45
CA GLU A 338 5.28 -31.59 3.12
C GLU A 338 4.20 -31.15 2.15
N ILE A 339 3.51 -30.03 2.47
CA ILE A 339 2.49 -29.44 1.61
C ILE A 339 3.05 -29.10 0.23
N ALA A 340 4.24 -28.48 0.18
CA ALA A 340 4.86 -28.12 -1.08
C ALA A 340 5.11 -29.33 -1.98
N ARG A 341 5.63 -30.43 -1.41
CA ARG A 341 5.85 -31.68 -2.17
C ARG A 341 4.55 -32.27 -2.73
N GLU A 342 3.47 -32.27 -1.94
CA GLU A 342 2.15 -32.75 -2.38
C GLU A 342 1.59 -31.90 -3.53
N CYS A 343 1.90 -30.60 -3.54
CA CYS A 343 1.47 -29.66 -4.59
C CYS A 343 2.44 -29.55 -5.79
N GLY A 344 3.43 -30.44 -5.89
CA GLY A 344 4.38 -30.47 -7.00
C GLY A 344 5.51 -29.44 -6.87
N GLY A 345 5.80 -29.01 -5.64
CA GLY A 345 6.95 -28.17 -5.30
C GLY A 345 8.25 -28.94 -5.25
N GLY A 346 9.35 -28.27 -5.56
CA GLY A 346 10.72 -28.75 -5.42
C GLY A 346 11.24 -28.63 -3.98
N GLY A 347 12.54 -28.82 -3.82
CA GLY A 347 13.21 -28.53 -2.56
C GLY A 347 13.30 -27.04 -2.27
N PHE A 348 13.49 -26.71 -0.99
CA PHE A 348 13.72 -25.32 -0.58
C PHE A 348 15.16 -24.89 -0.83
N GLU A 349 15.33 -23.70 -1.38
CA GLU A 349 16.60 -22.96 -1.37
C GLU A 349 16.55 -21.98 -0.18
N TRP A 350 17.21 -22.34 0.93
CA TRP A 350 17.20 -21.55 2.15
C TRP A 350 18.20 -20.40 2.10
N ALA A 351 17.73 -19.20 2.42
CA ALA A 351 18.59 -18.05 2.70
C ALA A 351 19.10 -18.16 4.14
N THR A 352 20.24 -18.83 4.33
CA THR A 352 20.80 -19.14 5.64
C THR A 352 21.47 -17.95 6.32
N ARG A 353 21.93 -16.96 5.53
CA ARG A 353 22.57 -15.74 6.04
C ARG A 353 21.58 -14.58 6.00
N PRO A 354 21.65 -13.64 6.96
CA PRO A 354 20.79 -12.44 6.96
C PRO A 354 20.90 -11.62 5.66
N GLU A 355 22.08 -11.55 5.04
CA GLU A 355 22.32 -10.81 3.80
C GLU A 355 21.58 -11.45 2.62
N ASP A 356 21.57 -12.79 2.52
CA ASP A 356 20.88 -13.52 1.46
C ASP A 356 19.36 -13.35 1.61
N ARG A 357 18.85 -13.37 2.84
CA ARG A 357 17.45 -13.08 3.16
C ARG A 357 17.08 -11.65 2.76
N THR A 358 17.90 -10.67 3.13
CA THR A 358 17.68 -9.27 2.76
C THR A 358 17.65 -9.11 1.24
N ARG A 359 18.57 -9.74 0.52
CA ARG A 359 18.65 -9.69 -0.94
C ARG A 359 17.42 -10.32 -1.60
N LEU A 360 16.92 -11.44 -1.07
CA LEU A 360 15.73 -12.12 -1.57
C LEU A 360 14.49 -11.22 -1.46
N TRP A 361 14.27 -10.63 -0.29
CA TRP A 361 13.12 -9.74 -0.06
C TRP A 361 13.27 -8.40 -0.77
N GLN A 362 14.48 -7.88 -0.92
CA GLN A 362 14.70 -6.67 -1.71
C GLN A 362 14.28 -6.89 -3.16
N ALA A 363 14.62 -8.03 -3.77
CA ALA A 363 14.19 -8.36 -5.12
C ALA A 363 12.66 -8.42 -5.26
N ARG A 364 11.95 -8.90 -4.22
CA ARG A 364 10.48 -8.87 -4.18
C ARG A 364 9.94 -7.44 -4.06
N HIS A 365 10.53 -6.61 -3.23
CA HIS A 365 10.14 -5.19 -3.11
C HIS A 365 10.40 -4.41 -4.40
N ASP A 366 11.43 -4.78 -5.15
CA ASP A 366 11.77 -4.16 -6.43
C ASP A 366 10.95 -4.72 -7.61
N ALA A 367 10.01 -5.64 -7.40
CA ALA A 367 9.25 -6.33 -8.44
C ALA A 367 8.61 -5.39 -9.47
N TYR A 368 8.03 -4.27 -9.02
CA TYR A 368 7.45 -3.26 -9.91
C TYR A 368 8.52 -2.64 -10.86
N TRP A 369 9.69 -2.31 -10.34
CA TRP A 369 10.79 -1.75 -11.13
C TRP A 369 11.40 -2.77 -12.07
N ALA A 370 11.48 -4.04 -11.63
CA ALA A 370 11.92 -5.15 -12.44
C ALA A 370 11.02 -5.35 -13.68
N VAL A 371 9.71 -5.30 -13.49
CA VAL A 371 8.74 -5.38 -14.60
C VAL A 371 8.88 -4.21 -15.57
N ARG A 372 9.03 -2.99 -15.06
CA ARG A 372 9.27 -1.81 -15.92
C ARG A 372 10.56 -1.93 -16.73
N GLY A 373 11.57 -2.58 -16.18
CA GLY A 373 12.85 -2.83 -16.85
C GLY A 373 12.75 -3.78 -18.05
N LEU A 374 11.74 -4.66 -18.10
CA LEU A 374 11.55 -5.60 -19.21
C LEU A 374 11.17 -4.91 -20.52
N ARG A 375 10.56 -3.75 -20.47
CA ARG A 375 10.15 -2.99 -21.65
C ARG A 375 10.44 -1.50 -21.46
N PRO A 376 11.67 -1.06 -21.79
CA PRO A 376 12.05 0.34 -21.65
C PRO A 376 11.08 1.29 -22.39
N GLY A 377 10.70 2.40 -21.75
CA GLY A 377 9.74 3.37 -22.28
C GLY A 377 8.26 2.99 -22.13
N ALA A 378 7.92 1.80 -21.69
CA ALA A 378 6.55 1.43 -21.37
C ALA A 378 6.13 1.98 -19.99
N GLN A 379 4.84 2.28 -19.86
CA GLN A 379 4.20 2.54 -18.58
C GLN A 379 3.61 1.24 -18.04
N ALA A 380 3.72 1.02 -16.73
CA ALA A 380 3.12 -0.12 -16.07
C ALA A 380 1.80 0.31 -15.42
N VAL A 381 0.77 -0.52 -15.58
CA VAL A 381 -0.49 -0.43 -14.85
C VAL A 381 -0.50 -1.59 -13.87
N ALA A 382 -0.45 -1.29 -12.58
CA ALA A 382 -0.63 -2.29 -11.54
C ALA A 382 -2.13 -2.51 -11.31
N THR A 383 -2.55 -3.76 -11.23
CA THR A 383 -3.90 -4.15 -10.79
C THR A 383 -3.77 -5.07 -9.60
N ASP A 384 -4.70 -4.97 -8.68
CA ASP A 384 -4.77 -5.80 -7.48
C ASP A 384 -6.16 -6.42 -7.37
N VAL A 385 -6.20 -7.72 -7.09
CA VAL A 385 -7.45 -8.48 -6.98
C VAL A 385 -7.42 -9.33 -5.74
N CYS A 386 -8.43 -9.17 -4.89
CA CYS A 386 -8.62 -10.00 -3.71
C CYS A 386 -9.79 -10.95 -3.91
N VAL A 387 -9.55 -12.24 -3.71
CA VAL A 387 -10.57 -13.29 -3.82
C VAL A 387 -10.62 -14.12 -2.54
N PRO A 388 -11.73 -14.82 -2.26
CA PRO A 388 -11.73 -15.83 -1.20
C PRO A 388 -10.59 -16.84 -1.43
N ILE A 389 -9.92 -17.24 -0.35
CA ILE A 389 -8.70 -18.08 -0.43
C ILE A 389 -8.87 -19.34 -1.31
N SER A 390 -10.02 -19.98 -1.26
CA SER A 390 -10.34 -21.16 -2.07
C SER A 390 -10.41 -20.87 -3.59
N ARG A 391 -10.45 -19.61 -4.00
CA ARG A 391 -10.50 -19.18 -5.40
C ARG A 391 -9.16 -18.65 -5.92
N LEU A 392 -8.13 -18.64 -5.09
CA LEU A 392 -6.83 -18.06 -5.43
C LEU A 392 -6.22 -18.73 -6.67
N ALA A 393 -6.16 -20.06 -6.68
CA ALA A 393 -5.56 -20.81 -7.78
C ALA A 393 -6.30 -20.58 -9.11
N ASP A 394 -7.64 -20.61 -9.09
CA ASP A 394 -8.45 -20.34 -10.27
C ASP A 394 -8.23 -18.92 -10.80
N CYS A 395 -8.25 -17.93 -9.88
CA CYS A 395 -8.08 -16.51 -10.23
C CYS A 395 -6.74 -16.27 -10.92
N VAL A 396 -5.63 -16.78 -10.38
CA VAL A 396 -4.29 -16.57 -10.96
C VAL A 396 -4.16 -17.27 -12.32
N VAL A 397 -4.63 -18.52 -12.42
CA VAL A 397 -4.55 -19.29 -13.67
C VAL A 397 -5.43 -18.66 -14.77
N GLU A 398 -6.63 -18.20 -14.44
CA GLU A 398 -7.51 -17.50 -15.39
C GLU A 398 -6.90 -16.18 -15.85
N THR A 399 -6.26 -15.42 -14.92
CA THR A 399 -5.58 -14.17 -15.24
C THR A 399 -4.41 -14.38 -16.19
N GLU A 400 -3.55 -15.38 -15.96
CA GLU A 400 -2.45 -15.69 -16.89
C GLU A 400 -2.99 -15.99 -18.30
N LYS A 401 -3.97 -16.87 -18.41
CA LYS A 401 -4.59 -17.25 -19.70
C LYS A 401 -5.23 -16.06 -20.42
N ASP A 402 -5.92 -15.18 -19.67
CA ASP A 402 -6.58 -14.01 -20.26
C ASP A 402 -5.54 -13.03 -20.82
N LEU A 403 -4.49 -12.73 -20.08
CA LEU A 403 -3.42 -11.84 -20.51
C LEU A 403 -2.62 -12.42 -21.70
N GLU A 404 -2.30 -13.72 -21.68
CA GLU A 404 -1.68 -14.42 -22.80
C GLU A 404 -2.54 -14.36 -24.06
N SER A 405 -3.86 -14.54 -23.93
CA SER A 405 -4.80 -14.54 -25.05
C SER A 405 -4.82 -13.23 -25.83
N VAL A 406 -4.46 -12.13 -25.19
CA VAL A 406 -4.39 -10.76 -25.75
C VAL A 406 -2.96 -10.31 -26.04
N GLY A 407 -1.97 -11.18 -25.83
CA GLY A 407 -0.55 -10.92 -26.11
C GLY A 407 0.09 -9.89 -25.15
N LEU A 408 -0.42 -9.75 -23.94
CA LEU A 408 0.16 -8.93 -22.91
C LEU A 408 1.19 -9.71 -22.09
N LEU A 409 2.29 -9.05 -21.77
CA LEU A 409 3.24 -9.57 -20.79
C LEU A 409 2.58 -9.52 -19.40
N SER A 410 2.54 -10.65 -18.71
CA SER A 410 1.81 -10.84 -17.45
C SER A 410 2.71 -11.27 -16.29
N PRO A 411 3.63 -10.44 -15.80
CA PRO A 411 4.29 -10.73 -14.55
C PRO A 411 3.26 -10.66 -13.41
N ILE A 412 3.14 -11.75 -12.65
CA ILE A 412 2.22 -11.86 -11.49
C ILE A 412 3.07 -12.04 -10.25
N VAL A 413 2.71 -11.29 -9.22
CA VAL A 413 3.36 -11.29 -7.91
C VAL A 413 2.32 -11.14 -6.81
#